data_063612eb7070efe094722aa5475816c8
#
_entry.id   063612eb7070efe094722aa5475816c8
#
_cell.length_a   1.000
_cell.length_b   1.000
_cell.length_c   1.000
_cell.angle_alpha   90.00
_cell.angle_beta   90.00
_cell.angle_gamma   90.00
#
_symmetry.space_group_name_H-M   'P 1'
#
loop_
_entity.id
_entity.type
_entity.pdbx_description
1 polymer ?
#
loop_
_entity_poly.entity_id
_entity_poly.type
_entity_poly.pdbx_seq_one_letter_code
_entity_poly.pdbx_strand_id
1 'polypeptide(L)'
;MIYLDNAATTRPCPAALDAMRTALEDAWGNPSALYRPGQQARKLVEDARRTVARVLHAARPAEITFTSGGTESDVQALYTGAALGAAAGKRHIISTQIEHHAVLHTLQALQTQGFTVTLLPPSAAGLITPQQLADALQPDTCLVSIMFANNEIGTVQPIAELGALCRERGVLFHTDAVQAAGHLAIDVQTTNIDLLSLSGHKFHGPKGAGALYTRRGIALQNVLYGGGQERGHRAGTENVPAIAGLAAALAQADANLPANTARCLDLRQRLTERLLAIPGTHLNGDAAQRLPGNVNITFDGVEAETLLLLLDEARICASAGSACSAGAVEPSHVLLALGLTPAQAKSTLRLTLDAANTAEEIDTAAAVITACVQRLRDGVR
;
A
#
# COMPACT_ATOMS: atom_id res chain seq x y z
N MET A 1 -11.11 -22.89 -3.62
CA MET A 1 -10.79 -21.82 -2.65
C MET A 1 -10.80 -20.51 -3.42
N ILE A 2 -11.65 -19.59 -3.02
CA ILE A 2 -11.79 -18.27 -3.64
C ILE A 2 -11.01 -17.28 -2.77
N TYR A 3 -10.00 -16.61 -3.35
CA TYR A 3 -9.15 -15.67 -2.62
C TYR A 3 -9.53 -14.24 -2.93
N LEU A 4 -10.10 -13.53 -1.96
CA LEU A 4 -10.55 -12.14 -2.05
C LEU A 4 -9.89 -11.25 -0.98
N ASP A 5 -8.61 -11.53 -0.66
CA ASP A 5 -7.84 -10.74 0.31
C ASP A 5 -6.48 -10.29 -0.25
N ASN A 6 -6.46 -9.88 -1.52
CA ASN A 6 -5.24 -9.44 -2.21
C ASN A 6 -4.63 -8.16 -1.62
N ALA A 7 -5.39 -7.34 -0.91
CA ALA A 7 -4.85 -6.19 -0.18
C ALA A 7 -4.01 -6.59 1.05
N ALA A 8 -4.25 -7.77 1.65
CA ALA A 8 -3.40 -8.28 2.72
C ALA A 8 -2.07 -8.80 2.17
N THR A 9 -2.11 -9.66 1.16
CA THR A 9 -0.95 -10.18 0.43
C THR A 9 -1.42 -10.84 -0.87
N THR A 10 -0.56 -10.87 -1.88
CA THR A 10 -0.82 -11.59 -3.13
C THR A 10 0.05 -12.84 -3.25
N ARG A 11 -0.41 -13.81 -4.06
CA ARG A 11 0.41 -14.97 -4.43
C ARG A 11 1.50 -14.51 -5.41
N PRO A 12 2.78 -14.89 -5.21
CA PRO A 12 3.83 -14.55 -6.17
C PRO A 12 3.51 -15.08 -7.57
N CYS A 13 3.71 -14.23 -8.59
CA CYS A 13 3.51 -14.61 -9.98
C CYS A 13 4.65 -15.51 -10.49
N PRO A 14 4.43 -16.28 -11.58
CA PRO A 14 5.47 -17.15 -12.15
C PRO A 14 6.77 -16.40 -12.47
N ALA A 15 6.68 -15.20 -13.04
CA ALA A 15 7.87 -14.38 -13.36
C ALA A 15 8.69 -14.04 -12.11
N ALA A 16 8.03 -13.72 -10.99
CA ALA A 16 8.71 -13.48 -9.72
C ALA A 16 9.41 -14.75 -9.20
N LEU A 17 8.72 -15.89 -9.23
CA LEU A 17 9.27 -17.17 -8.79
C LEU A 17 10.46 -17.59 -9.63
N ASP A 18 10.42 -17.43 -10.95
CA ASP A 18 11.51 -17.77 -11.86
C ASP A 18 12.70 -16.84 -11.65
N ALA A 19 12.49 -15.53 -11.48
CA ALA A 19 13.56 -14.59 -11.16
C ALA A 19 14.23 -14.90 -9.82
N MET A 20 13.44 -15.26 -8.82
CA MET A 20 13.96 -15.67 -7.50
C MET A 20 14.77 -16.96 -7.59
N ARG A 21 14.28 -17.96 -8.33
CA ARG A 21 15.00 -19.23 -8.54
C ARG A 21 16.34 -19.01 -9.21
N THR A 22 16.36 -18.26 -10.31
CA THR A 22 17.59 -17.89 -11.02
C THR A 22 18.60 -17.20 -10.08
N ALA A 23 18.11 -16.28 -9.23
CA ALA A 23 18.99 -15.60 -8.28
C ALA A 23 19.56 -16.55 -7.22
N LEU A 24 18.79 -17.53 -6.75
CA LEU A 24 19.22 -18.51 -5.75
C LEU A 24 20.20 -19.55 -6.32
N GLU A 25 19.99 -19.98 -7.56
CA GLU A 25 20.76 -21.06 -8.18
C GLU A 25 22.03 -20.52 -8.88
N ASP A 26 21.91 -19.42 -9.64
CA ASP A 26 22.96 -18.94 -10.56
C ASP A 26 23.67 -17.68 -10.06
N ALA A 27 23.07 -16.86 -9.19
CA ALA A 27 23.61 -15.58 -8.73
C ALA A 27 23.62 -15.44 -7.19
N TRP A 28 23.98 -16.50 -6.51
CA TRP A 28 24.00 -16.63 -5.05
C TRP A 28 25.11 -15.83 -4.35
N GLY A 29 26.03 -15.22 -5.10
CA GLY A 29 27.17 -14.48 -4.56
C GLY A 29 26.75 -13.21 -3.80
N ASN A 30 27.63 -12.75 -2.91
CA ASN A 30 27.44 -11.45 -2.25
C ASN A 30 27.65 -10.31 -3.26
N PRO A 31 26.67 -9.40 -3.48
CA PRO A 31 26.78 -8.31 -4.47
C PRO A 31 27.95 -7.35 -4.23
N SER A 32 28.48 -7.28 -2.99
CA SER A 32 29.64 -6.45 -2.67
C SER A 32 30.98 -7.09 -3.04
N ALA A 33 31.01 -8.37 -3.42
CA ALA A 33 32.24 -9.07 -3.74
C ALA A 33 32.72 -8.78 -5.18
N LEU A 34 34.05 -8.72 -5.35
CA LEU A 34 34.68 -8.40 -6.64
C LEU A 34 34.77 -9.58 -7.60
N TYR A 35 34.67 -10.81 -7.11
CA TYR A 35 34.70 -12.02 -7.91
C TYR A 35 33.41 -12.27 -8.70
N ARG A 36 33.47 -13.13 -9.73
CA ARG A 36 32.40 -13.35 -10.70
C ARG A 36 31.00 -13.62 -10.11
N PRO A 37 30.79 -14.54 -9.14
CA PRO A 37 29.46 -14.73 -8.53
C PRO A 37 28.89 -13.47 -7.89
N GLY A 38 29.72 -12.65 -7.21
CA GLY A 38 29.29 -11.38 -6.63
C GLY A 38 28.87 -10.36 -7.69
N GLN A 39 29.62 -10.27 -8.79
CA GLN A 39 29.29 -9.38 -9.92
C GLN A 39 27.97 -9.80 -10.61
N GLN A 40 27.68 -11.11 -10.70
CA GLN A 40 26.41 -11.61 -11.22
C GLN A 40 25.24 -11.20 -10.34
N ALA A 41 25.38 -11.38 -9.02
CA ALA A 41 24.37 -10.95 -8.05
C ALA A 41 24.16 -9.42 -8.09
N ARG A 42 25.22 -8.64 -8.12
CA ARG A 42 25.17 -7.17 -8.27
C ARG A 42 24.45 -6.76 -9.55
N LYS A 43 24.70 -7.46 -10.67
CA LYS A 43 24.02 -7.18 -11.93
C LYS A 43 22.51 -7.35 -11.79
N LEU A 44 22.02 -8.41 -11.12
CA LEU A 44 20.59 -8.62 -10.89
C LEU A 44 19.98 -7.50 -10.05
N VAL A 45 20.66 -7.06 -8.98
CA VAL A 45 20.18 -5.93 -8.15
C VAL A 45 20.08 -4.65 -8.98
N GLU A 46 21.08 -4.35 -9.82
CA GLU A 46 21.06 -3.14 -10.65
C GLU A 46 20.04 -3.24 -11.81
N ASP A 47 19.82 -4.42 -12.38
CA ASP A 47 18.77 -4.65 -13.38
C ASP A 47 17.37 -4.46 -12.75
N ALA A 48 17.16 -4.99 -11.54
CA ALA A 48 15.94 -4.78 -10.76
C ALA A 48 15.71 -3.29 -10.46
N ARG A 49 16.77 -2.57 -10.06
CA ARG A 49 16.71 -1.13 -9.79
C ARG A 49 16.31 -0.32 -11.02
N ARG A 50 16.87 -0.64 -12.19
CA ARG A 50 16.47 -0.04 -13.47
C ARG A 50 15.00 -0.31 -13.80
N THR A 51 14.53 -1.51 -13.53
CA THR A 51 13.13 -1.90 -13.76
C THR A 51 12.17 -1.09 -12.88
N VAL A 52 12.43 -1.02 -11.57
CA VAL A 52 11.61 -0.23 -10.64
C VAL A 52 11.61 1.26 -11.03
N ALA A 53 12.79 1.81 -11.34
CA ALA A 53 12.92 3.21 -11.78
C ALA A 53 12.11 3.49 -13.04
N ARG A 54 12.15 2.59 -14.02
CA ARG A 54 11.38 2.71 -15.27
C ARG A 54 9.88 2.72 -15.01
N VAL A 55 9.38 1.78 -14.20
CA VAL A 55 7.94 1.66 -13.92
C VAL A 55 7.40 2.86 -13.14
N LEU A 56 8.20 3.43 -12.25
CA LEU A 56 7.83 4.64 -11.50
C LEU A 56 8.11 5.94 -12.26
N HIS A 57 8.64 5.89 -13.49
CA HIS A 57 9.10 7.05 -14.24
C HIS A 57 10.14 7.88 -13.47
N ALA A 58 10.95 7.25 -12.62
CA ALA A 58 12.06 7.90 -11.92
C ALA A 58 13.12 8.38 -12.93
N ALA A 59 13.71 9.55 -12.68
CA ALA A 59 14.69 10.14 -13.60
C ALA A 59 15.98 9.30 -13.70
N ARG A 60 16.30 8.56 -12.64
CA ARG A 60 17.54 7.74 -12.56
C ARG A 60 17.31 6.50 -11.71
N PRO A 61 17.95 5.37 -12.03
CA PRO A 61 17.92 4.19 -11.16
C PRO A 61 18.45 4.47 -9.74
N ALA A 62 19.37 5.42 -9.59
CA ALA A 62 19.93 5.81 -8.30
C ALA A 62 18.90 6.43 -7.32
N GLU A 63 17.72 6.79 -7.78
CA GLU A 63 16.60 7.26 -6.95
C GLU A 63 15.84 6.12 -6.25
N ILE A 64 16.17 4.85 -6.56
CA ILE A 64 15.57 3.69 -5.92
C ILE A 64 16.52 3.12 -4.87
N THR A 65 16.02 2.87 -3.68
CA THR A 65 16.70 2.15 -2.59
C THR A 65 15.84 0.94 -2.21
N PHE A 66 16.41 -0.27 -2.21
CA PHE A 66 15.70 -1.46 -1.79
C PHE A 66 15.64 -1.57 -0.26
N THR A 67 14.49 -2.00 0.23
CA THR A 67 14.15 -2.16 1.65
C THR A 67 13.56 -3.55 1.90
N SER A 68 13.24 -3.87 3.14
CA SER A 68 12.56 -5.14 3.49
C SER A 68 11.04 -5.11 3.24
N GLY A 69 10.46 -3.96 2.92
CA GLY A 69 9.02 -3.82 2.69
C GLY A 69 8.53 -2.39 2.86
N GLY A 70 7.20 -2.18 2.74
CA GLY A 70 6.58 -0.87 2.85
C GLY A 70 6.87 -0.18 4.18
N THR A 71 6.75 -0.90 5.29
CA THR A 71 7.00 -0.34 6.62
C THR A 71 8.41 0.26 6.77
N GLU A 72 9.46 -0.43 6.31
CA GLU A 72 10.82 0.12 6.35
C GLU A 72 10.93 1.35 5.45
N SER A 73 10.30 1.32 4.27
CA SER A 73 10.29 2.45 3.34
C SER A 73 9.60 3.68 3.92
N ASP A 74 8.42 3.50 4.55
CA ASP A 74 7.67 4.58 5.19
C ASP A 74 8.45 5.19 6.35
N VAL A 75 9.00 4.34 7.23
CA VAL A 75 9.83 4.80 8.36
C VAL A 75 11.01 5.63 7.84
N GLN A 76 11.73 5.14 6.84
CA GLN A 76 12.89 5.83 6.29
C GLN A 76 12.50 7.16 5.61
N ALA A 77 11.36 7.19 4.89
CA ALA A 77 10.84 8.41 4.28
C ALA A 77 10.48 9.47 5.31
N LEU A 78 9.75 9.09 6.36
CA LEU A 78 9.34 10.01 7.42
C LEU A 78 10.52 10.56 8.22
N TYR A 79 11.47 9.70 8.62
CA TYR A 79 12.70 10.15 9.28
C TYR A 79 13.56 11.03 8.38
N THR A 80 13.56 10.79 7.06
CA THR A 80 14.26 11.66 6.09
C THR A 80 13.64 13.06 6.08
N GLY A 81 12.32 13.16 5.94
CA GLY A 81 11.63 14.44 5.97
C GLY A 81 11.82 15.18 7.29
N ALA A 82 11.72 14.45 8.42
CA ALA A 82 11.94 15.00 9.75
C ALA A 82 13.39 15.53 9.94
N ALA A 83 14.40 14.76 9.54
CA ALA A 83 15.80 15.17 9.67
C ALA A 83 16.13 16.42 8.84
N LEU A 84 15.67 16.46 7.59
CA LEU A 84 15.83 17.61 6.71
C LEU A 84 15.07 18.83 7.23
N GLY A 85 13.86 18.64 7.75
CA GLY A 85 13.08 19.67 8.40
C GLY A 85 13.80 20.25 9.62
N ALA A 86 14.26 19.40 10.51
CA ALA A 86 14.98 19.84 11.72
C ALA A 86 16.25 20.64 11.40
N ALA A 87 16.99 20.20 10.36
CA ALA A 87 18.17 20.94 9.88
C ALA A 87 17.81 22.33 9.34
N ALA A 88 16.58 22.52 8.84
CA ALA A 88 16.06 23.81 8.37
C ALA A 88 15.27 24.58 9.45
N GLY A 89 15.25 24.12 10.71
CA GLY A 89 14.48 24.73 11.80
C GLY A 89 12.97 24.50 11.72
N LYS A 90 12.53 23.53 10.92
CA LYS A 90 11.12 23.19 10.72
C LYS A 90 10.77 21.89 11.45
N ARG A 91 9.59 21.83 12.08
CA ARG A 91 9.20 20.69 12.90
C ARG A 91 7.73 20.28 12.76
N HIS A 92 7.01 20.81 11.79
CA HIS A 92 5.62 20.44 11.54
C HIS A 92 5.53 19.41 10.40
N ILE A 93 4.74 18.35 10.62
CA ILE A 93 4.45 17.28 9.63
C ILE A 93 2.95 17.16 9.49
N ILE A 94 2.47 17.06 8.25
CA ILE A 94 1.06 16.82 7.94
C ILE A 94 0.91 15.39 7.41
N SER A 95 -0.12 14.69 7.87
CA SER A 95 -0.52 13.37 7.38
C SER A 95 -2.04 13.21 7.46
N THR A 96 -2.55 11.98 7.36
CA THR A 96 -4.00 11.72 7.41
C THR A 96 -4.37 10.77 8.55
N GLN A 97 -5.64 10.79 8.96
CA GLN A 97 -6.16 9.86 9.97
C GLN A 97 -6.32 8.43 9.45
N ILE A 98 -6.24 8.23 8.13
CA ILE A 98 -6.48 6.94 7.47
C ILE A 98 -5.21 6.25 6.96
N GLU A 99 -4.04 6.71 7.41
CA GLU A 99 -2.75 6.11 7.04
C GLU A 99 -2.59 4.68 7.59
N HIS A 100 -1.70 3.93 6.97
CA HIS A 100 -1.23 2.66 7.54
C HIS A 100 -0.49 2.91 8.86
N HIS A 101 -0.55 1.94 9.78
CA HIS A 101 0.11 2.04 11.10
C HIS A 101 1.63 2.29 11.01
N ALA A 102 2.29 1.86 9.92
CA ALA A 102 3.71 2.19 9.68
C ALA A 102 3.95 3.71 9.65
N VAL A 103 3.02 4.47 9.07
CA VAL A 103 3.06 5.94 9.07
C VAL A 103 2.62 6.50 10.42
N LEU A 104 1.43 6.11 10.92
CA LEU A 104 0.87 6.68 12.15
C LEU A 104 1.78 6.48 13.36
N HIS A 105 2.30 5.26 13.58
CA HIS A 105 3.17 5.00 14.73
C HIS A 105 4.55 5.66 14.58
N THR A 106 5.06 5.80 13.35
CA THR A 106 6.29 6.57 13.11
C THR A 106 6.09 8.05 13.41
N LEU A 107 4.94 8.61 13.04
CA LEU A 107 4.59 10.00 13.39
C LEU A 107 4.48 10.19 14.92
N GLN A 108 3.88 9.24 15.63
CA GLN A 108 3.86 9.25 17.10
C GLN A 108 5.27 9.23 17.69
N ALA A 109 6.17 8.41 17.15
CA ALA A 109 7.56 8.39 17.57
C ALA A 109 8.27 9.73 17.30
N LEU A 110 8.00 10.38 16.16
CA LEU A 110 8.55 11.70 15.84
C LEU A 110 7.99 12.80 16.76
N GLN A 111 6.74 12.70 17.20
CA GLN A 111 6.18 13.62 18.21
C GLN A 111 6.97 13.57 19.53
N THR A 112 7.41 12.39 19.96
CA THR A 112 8.27 12.28 21.16
C THR A 112 9.65 12.93 20.99
N GLN A 113 10.05 13.19 19.73
CA GLN A 113 11.29 13.87 19.36
C GLN A 113 11.09 15.38 19.10
N GLY A 114 9.91 15.92 19.46
CA GLY A 114 9.60 17.35 19.40
C GLY A 114 9.07 17.83 18.04
N PHE A 115 8.57 16.94 17.19
CA PHE A 115 7.78 17.32 16.01
C PHE A 115 6.32 17.55 16.37
N THR A 116 5.68 18.48 15.70
CA THR A 116 4.22 18.66 15.72
C THR A 116 3.62 17.93 14.51
N VAL A 117 2.49 17.25 14.70
CA VAL A 117 1.83 16.47 13.66
C VAL A 117 0.36 16.89 13.55
N THR A 118 -0.04 17.27 12.34
CA THR A 118 -1.44 17.48 12.00
C THR A 118 -1.94 16.28 11.19
N LEU A 119 -2.98 15.60 11.69
CA LEU A 119 -3.66 14.52 10.98
C LEU A 119 -4.95 15.05 10.36
N LEU A 120 -4.99 15.15 9.03
CA LEU A 120 -6.16 15.61 8.28
C LEU A 120 -7.29 14.58 8.37
N PRO A 121 -8.51 14.99 8.75
CA PRO A 121 -9.67 14.11 8.70
C PRO A 121 -10.09 13.91 7.25
N PRO A 122 -10.37 12.67 6.81
CA PRO A 122 -10.91 12.43 5.48
C PRO A 122 -12.39 12.86 5.40
N SER A 123 -12.90 13.03 4.19
CA SER A 123 -14.34 13.05 3.93
C SER A 123 -14.98 11.68 4.17
N ALA A 124 -16.31 11.57 4.16
CA ALA A 124 -17.01 10.28 4.24
C ALA A 124 -16.64 9.33 3.07
N ALA A 125 -16.14 9.87 1.93
CA ALA A 125 -15.62 9.10 0.83
C ALA A 125 -14.14 8.68 1.01
N GLY A 126 -13.48 9.09 2.10
CA GLY A 126 -12.08 8.80 2.38
C GLY A 126 -11.09 9.69 1.63
N LEU A 127 -11.54 10.83 1.08
CA LEU A 127 -10.71 11.75 0.32
C LEU A 127 -10.17 12.90 1.19
N ILE A 128 -8.95 13.30 0.91
CA ILE A 128 -8.33 14.53 1.39
C ILE A 128 -8.32 15.53 0.24
N THR A 129 -8.85 16.73 0.46
CA THR A 129 -8.88 17.77 -0.59
C THR A 129 -7.61 18.61 -0.56
N PRO A 130 -7.17 19.18 -1.72
CA PRO A 130 -6.08 20.14 -1.75
C PRO A 130 -6.32 21.37 -0.86
N GLN A 131 -7.59 21.78 -0.69
CA GLN A 131 -7.93 22.90 0.19
C GLN A 131 -7.67 22.58 1.66
N GLN A 132 -8.05 21.37 2.13
CA GLN A 132 -7.74 20.94 3.50
C GLN A 132 -6.22 20.94 3.77
N LEU A 133 -5.43 20.48 2.79
CA LEU A 133 -3.97 20.52 2.90
C LEU A 133 -3.47 21.96 2.92
N ALA A 134 -3.97 22.84 2.04
CA ALA A 134 -3.58 24.24 1.98
C ALA A 134 -3.83 24.97 3.30
N ASP A 135 -4.98 24.72 3.93
CA ASP A 135 -5.38 25.32 5.20
C ASP A 135 -4.55 24.83 6.39
N ALA A 136 -4.00 23.60 6.30
CA ALA A 136 -3.19 22.99 7.35
C ALA A 136 -1.70 23.34 7.24
N LEU A 137 -1.23 23.82 6.08
CA LEU A 137 0.18 24.18 5.87
C LEU A 137 0.60 25.34 6.77
N GLN A 138 1.73 25.18 7.46
CA GLN A 138 2.35 26.17 8.35
C GLN A 138 3.73 26.58 7.82
N PRO A 139 4.28 27.72 8.24
CA PRO A 139 5.61 28.17 7.80
C PRO A 139 6.73 27.16 8.13
N ASP A 140 6.58 26.39 9.20
CA ASP A 140 7.51 25.36 9.65
C ASP A 140 7.12 23.94 9.21
N THR A 141 6.13 23.77 8.30
CA THR A 141 5.84 22.47 7.69
C THR A 141 7.04 22.01 6.87
N CYS A 142 7.53 20.81 7.16
CA CYS A 142 8.68 20.22 6.48
C CYS A 142 8.32 19.00 5.62
N LEU A 143 7.26 18.30 5.97
CA LEU A 143 6.84 17.07 5.29
C LEU A 143 5.32 16.97 5.25
N VAL A 144 4.80 16.57 4.12
CA VAL A 144 3.44 16.05 3.95
C VAL A 144 3.55 14.58 3.57
N SER A 145 2.85 13.71 4.30
CA SER A 145 2.80 12.27 4.02
C SER A 145 1.35 11.83 3.89
N ILE A 146 0.91 11.52 2.68
CA ILE A 146 -0.47 11.10 2.39
C ILE A 146 -0.41 9.85 1.51
N MET A 147 -1.05 8.76 1.95
CA MET A 147 -1.08 7.51 1.20
C MET A 147 -1.68 7.69 -0.19
N PHE A 148 -1.18 6.95 -1.17
CA PHE A 148 -1.68 7.02 -2.55
C PHE A 148 -3.10 6.45 -2.66
N ALA A 149 -3.31 5.31 -2.04
CA ALA A 149 -4.61 4.64 -1.99
C ALA A 149 -4.76 3.88 -0.67
N ASN A 150 -5.95 3.94 -0.09
CA ASN A 150 -6.20 3.29 1.19
C ASN A 150 -6.38 1.77 1.03
N ASN A 151 -5.73 1.00 1.88
CA ASN A 151 -5.72 -0.47 1.85
C ASN A 151 -7.03 -1.11 2.34
N GLU A 152 -7.90 -0.38 3.03
CA GLU A 152 -9.18 -0.88 3.53
C GLU A 152 -10.32 -0.51 2.59
N ILE A 153 -10.54 0.78 2.38
CA ILE A 153 -11.67 1.30 1.60
C ILE A 153 -11.38 1.45 0.11
N GLY A 154 -10.11 1.32 -0.29
CA GLY A 154 -9.69 1.42 -1.68
C GLY A 154 -9.64 2.84 -2.26
N THR A 155 -10.10 3.86 -1.56
CA THR A 155 -10.13 5.25 -2.05
C THR A 155 -8.73 5.71 -2.47
N VAL A 156 -8.63 6.27 -3.67
CA VAL A 156 -7.40 6.82 -4.28
C VAL A 156 -7.37 8.33 -4.04
N GLN A 157 -6.26 8.84 -3.48
CA GLN A 157 -6.10 10.25 -3.17
C GLN A 157 -5.74 11.08 -4.43
N PRO A 158 -6.06 12.37 -4.47
CA PRO A 158 -5.70 13.29 -5.58
C PRO A 158 -4.22 13.67 -5.51
N ILE A 159 -3.33 12.68 -5.70
CA ILE A 159 -1.87 12.80 -5.45
C ILE A 159 -1.22 13.89 -6.31
N ALA A 160 -1.67 14.06 -7.55
CA ALA A 160 -1.11 15.06 -8.45
C ALA A 160 -1.33 16.49 -7.93
N GLU A 161 -2.54 16.77 -7.46
CA GLU A 161 -2.93 18.08 -6.92
C GLU A 161 -2.25 18.33 -5.56
N LEU A 162 -2.19 17.32 -4.71
CA LEU A 162 -1.52 17.41 -3.40
C LEU A 162 0.00 17.62 -3.59
N GLY A 163 0.63 16.87 -4.50
CA GLY A 163 2.04 17.02 -4.83
C GLY A 163 2.36 18.37 -5.46
N ALA A 164 1.49 18.90 -6.34
CA ALA A 164 1.64 20.21 -6.93
C ALA A 164 1.62 21.32 -5.85
N LEU A 165 0.70 21.23 -4.90
CA LEU A 165 0.61 22.17 -3.78
C LEU A 165 1.86 22.10 -2.88
N CYS A 166 2.33 20.90 -2.53
CA CYS A 166 3.55 20.74 -1.76
C CYS A 166 4.77 21.35 -2.48
N ARG A 167 4.87 21.12 -3.79
CA ARG A 167 5.93 21.69 -4.64
C ARG A 167 5.88 23.21 -4.65
N GLU A 168 4.70 23.82 -4.81
CA GLU A 168 4.51 25.27 -4.76
C GLU A 168 4.97 25.88 -3.43
N ARG A 169 4.70 25.18 -2.33
CA ARG A 169 5.03 25.63 -0.97
C ARG A 169 6.43 25.23 -0.51
N GLY A 170 7.21 24.52 -1.32
CA GLY A 170 8.56 24.07 -0.99
C GLY A 170 8.59 23.09 0.19
N VAL A 171 7.56 22.26 0.31
CA VAL A 171 7.41 21.21 1.34
C VAL A 171 7.62 19.84 0.70
N LEU A 172 8.36 18.94 1.37
CA LEU A 172 8.56 17.58 0.87
C LEU A 172 7.23 16.81 0.87
N PHE A 173 7.03 16.03 -0.20
CA PHE A 173 5.85 15.19 -0.36
C PHE A 173 6.22 13.71 -0.41
N HIS A 174 5.78 12.95 0.60
CA HIS A 174 5.84 11.50 0.66
C HIS A 174 4.47 10.88 0.41
N THR A 175 4.45 9.75 -0.27
CA THR A 175 3.25 8.92 -0.41
C THR A 175 3.56 7.45 -0.16
N ASP A 176 2.79 6.81 0.73
CA ASP A 176 2.70 5.35 0.81
C ASP A 176 1.90 4.85 -0.40
N ALA A 177 2.62 4.31 -1.39
CA ALA A 177 2.04 3.74 -2.61
C ALA A 177 1.97 2.21 -2.59
N VAL A 178 2.06 1.59 -1.42
CA VAL A 178 2.08 0.13 -1.25
C VAL A 178 0.86 -0.53 -1.89
N GLN A 179 -0.31 0.10 -1.81
CA GLN A 179 -1.53 -0.41 -2.44
C GLN A 179 -1.73 0.07 -3.89
N ALA A 180 -1.00 1.09 -4.33
CA ALA A 180 -1.14 1.65 -5.68
C ALA A 180 -0.17 1.00 -6.68
N ALA A 181 1.05 0.68 -6.25
CA ALA A 181 2.06 0.08 -7.11
C ALA A 181 1.58 -1.25 -7.71
N GLY A 182 1.67 -1.39 -9.03
CA GLY A 182 1.17 -2.54 -9.78
C GLY A 182 -0.34 -2.57 -10.04
N HIS A 183 -1.11 -1.64 -9.45
CA HIS A 183 -2.57 -1.52 -9.61
C HIS A 183 -3.02 -0.23 -10.27
N LEU A 184 -2.20 0.81 -10.20
CA LEU A 184 -2.41 2.12 -10.81
C LEU A 184 -1.14 2.58 -11.54
N ALA A 185 -1.32 3.39 -12.57
CA ALA A 185 -0.18 4.06 -13.20
C ALA A 185 0.41 5.11 -12.24
N ILE A 186 1.72 5.06 -12.04
CA ILE A 186 2.44 5.99 -11.17
C ILE A 186 3.53 6.69 -11.99
N ASP A 187 3.50 8.00 -12.03
CA ASP A 187 4.56 8.84 -12.58
C ASP A 187 5.01 9.84 -11.52
N VAL A 188 6.14 9.54 -10.88
CA VAL A 188 6.68 10.36 -9.78
C VAL A 188 7.13 11.75 -10.24
N GLN A 189 7.36 11.95 -11.55
CA GLN A 189 7.76 13.26 -12.10
C GLN A 189 6.55 14.18 -12.23
N THR A 190 5.49 13.70 -12.88
CA THR A 190 4.28 14.51 -13.14
C THR A 190 3.44 14.74 -11.89
N THR A 191 3.47 13.81 -10.93
CA THR A 191 2.75 13.93 -9.65
C THR A 191 3.54 14.68 -8.56
N ASN A 192 4.75 15.15 -8.86
CA ASN A 192 5.61 15.90 -7.92
C ASN A 192 5.92 15.17 -6.61
N ILE A 193 5.95 13.84 -6.63
CA ILE A 193 6.33 13.02 -5.47
C ILE A 193 7.83 13.16 -5.21
N ASP A 194 8.20 13.38 -3.95
CA ASP A 194 9.59 13.45 -3.50
C ASP A 194 10.08 12.12 -2.92
N LEU A 195 9.20 11.41 -2.21
CA LEU A 195 9.45 10.11 -1.60
C LEU A 195 8.24 9.20 -1.85
N LEU A 196 8.49 7.92 -2.23
CA LEU A 196 7.41 6.96 -2.45
C LEU A 196 7.81 5.58 -1.95
N SER A 197 6.94 4.99 -1.13
CA SER A 197 7.11 3.65 -0.57
C SER A 197 6.33 2.60 -1.37
N LEU A 198 6.93 1.43 -1.60
CA LEU A 198 6.24 0.27 -2.16
C LEU A 198 6.67 -1.05 -1.52
N SER A 199 5.85 -2.11 -1.67
CA SER A 199 6.09 -3.44 -1.11
C SER A 199 5.73 -4.54 -2.10
N GLY A 200 6.70 -5.43 -2.40
CA GLY A 200 6.59 -6.43 -3.45
C GLY A 200 5.38 -7.35 -3.33
N HIS A 201 5.06 -7.78 -2.13
CA HIS A 201 3.97 -8.75 -1.89
C HIS A 201 2.55 -8.21 -2.14
N LYS A 202 2.39 -6.93 -2.48
CA LYS A 202 1.09 -6.34 -2.83
C LYS A 202 0.79 -6.40 -4.33
N PHE A 203 1.81 -6.65 -5.16
CA PHE A 203 1.68 -6.79 -6.61
C PHE A 203 2.35 -8.07 -7.14
N HIS A 204 2.08 -9.20 -6.48
CA HIS A 204 2.55 -10.55 -6.86
C HIS A 204 4.07 -10.77 -6.80
N GLY A 205 4.79 -9.95 -6.05
CA GLY A 205 6.17 -10.18 -5.68
C GLY A 205 6.31 -10.92 -4.34
N PRO A 206 7.55 -11.14 -3.89
CA PRO A 206 7.81 -11.80 -2.61
C PRO A 206 7.53 -10.88 -1.41
N LYS A 207 7.25 -11.49 -0.25
CA LYS A 207 7.34 -10.83 1.06
C LYS A 207 8.83 -10.55 1.38
N GLY A 208 9.08 -9.58 2.25
CA GLY A 208 10.45 -9.27 2.69
C GLY A 208 11.25 -8.47 1.65
N ALA A 209 10.61 -7.86 0.66
CA ALA A 209 11.19 -6.91 -0.29
C ALA A 209 10.26 -5.73 -0.53
N GLY A 210 10.83 -4.54 -0.48
CA GLY A 210 10.20 -3.27 -0.82
C GLY A 210 11.20 -2.34 -1.48
N ALA A 211 10.76 -1.14 -1.81
CA ALA A 211 11.64 -0.09 -2.30
C ALA A 211 11.12 1.29 -1.87
N LEU A 212 12.07 2.18 -1.67
CA LEU A 212 11.85 3.60 -1.46
C LEU A 212 12.38 4.36 -2.68
N TYR A 213 11.51 5.08 -3.37
CA TYR A 213 11.92 6.11 -4.32
C TYR A 213 12.26 7.38 -3.55
N THR A 214 13.35 8.00 -3.90
CA THR A 214 13.81 9.28 -3.35
C THR A 214 14.24 10.19 -4.49
N ARG A 215 13.55 11.32 -4.69
CA ARG A 215 13.89 12.28 -5.73
C ARG A 215 15.32 12.76 -5.58
N ARG A 216 16.01 12.93 -6.70
CA ARG A 216 17.37 13.47 -6.75
C ARG A 216 17.50 14.76 -5.95
N GLY A 217 18.55 14.85 -5.15
CA GLY A 217 18.87 16.02 -4.33
C GLY A 217 18.36 15.94 -2.89
N ILE A 218 17.55 14.94 -2.57
CA ILE A 218 17.12 14.66 -1.20
C ILE A 218 18.17 13.74 -0.54
N ALA A 219 18.75 14.18 0.57
CA ALA A 219 19.67 13.39 1.36
C ALA A 219 18.90 12.42 2.24
N LEU A 220 18.89 11.13 1.85
CA LEU A 220 18.17 10.08 2.55
C LEU A 220 18.75 9.83 3.94
N GLN A 221 17.91 9.88 4.97
CA GLN A 221 18.30 9.54 6.33
C GLN A 221 18.34 8.02 6.53
N ASN A 222 19.44 7.50 7.08
CA ASN A 222 19.53 6.08 7.39
C ASN A 222 18.73 5.77 8.66
N VAL A 223 17.96 4.68 8.62
CA VAL A 223 17.26 4.12 9.78
C VAL A 223 17.80 2.76 10.18
N LEU A 224 18.55 2.11 9.27
CA LEU A 224 19.26 0.87 9.51
C LEU A 224 20.76 1.11 9.27
N TYR A 225 21.57 0.93 10.30
CA TYR A 225 23.01 1.23 10.29
C TYR A 225 23.84 -0.04 10.12
N GLY A 226 24.97 0.05 9.42
CA GLY A 226 25.90 -1.07 9.17
C GLY A 226 26.82 -0.81 8.00
N GLY A 227 26.97 -1.78 7.09
CA GLY A 227 27.81 -1.67 5.89
C GLY A 227 27.26 -0.71 4.84
N GLY A 228 28.05 -0.47 3.78
CA GLY A 228 27.74 0.50 2.72
C GLY A 228 26.83 -0.01 1.60
N GLN A 229 26.02 -1.05 1.85
CA GLN A 229 25.06 -1.55 0.87
C GLN A 229 24.05 -0.44 0.49
N GLU A 230 23.36 -0.63 -0.63
CA GLU A 230 22.42 0.38 -1.15
C GLU A 230 23.05 1.79 -1.19
N ARG A 231 24.32 1.89 -1.56
CA ARG A 231 25.09 3.15 -1.63
C ARG A 231 25.20 3.88 -0.27
N GLY A 232 25.14 3.12 0.82
CA GLY A 232 25.17 3.63 2.19
C GLY A 232 23.81 4.05 2.75
N HIS A 233 22.73 3.87 1.99
CA HIS A 233 21.38 4.29 2.40
C HIS A 233 20.62 3.23 3.20
N ARG A 234 21.00 1.95 3.02
CA ARG A 234 20.36 0.85 3.74
C ARG A 234 21.38 -0.29 3.92
N ALA A 235 21.80 -0.51 5.15
CA ALA A 235 22.81 -1.50 5.49
C ALA A 235 22.27 -2.95 5.46
N GLY A 236 23.19 -3.91 5.40
CA GLY A 236 22.90 -5.35 5.34
C GLY A 236 22.94 -5.89 3.92
N THR A 237 23.45 -7.12 3.78
CA THR A 237 23.57 -7.79 2.48
C THR A 237 22.22 -7.80 1.75
N GLU A 238 22.21 -7.41 0.50
CA GLU A 238 21.01 -7.31 -0.32
C GLU A 238 20.35 -8.69 -0.52
N ASN A 239 19.04 -8.76 -0.33
CA ASN A 239 18.25 -9.95 -0.60
C ASN A 239 18.04 -10.09 -2.12
N VAL A 240 19.08 -10.52 -2.83
CA VAL A 240 19.09 -10.59 -4.31
C VAL A 240 17.87 -11.33 -4.87
N PRO A 241 17.50 -12.53 -4.36
CA PRO A 241 16.34 -13.23 -4.85
C PRO A 241 15.03 -12.44 -4.71
N ALA A 242 14.81 -11.86 -3.53
CA ALA A 242 13.57 -11.11 -3.30
C ALA A 242 13.52 -9.79 -4.10
N ILE A 243 14.66 -9.12 -4.27
CA ILE A 243 14.79 -7.92 -5.12
C ILE A 243 14.50 -8.26 -6.59
N ALA A 244 15.05 -9.34 -7.11
CA ALA A 244 14.81 -9.81 -8.48
C ALA A 244 13.33 -10.16 -8.68
N GLY A 245 12.73 -10.89 -7.73
CA GLY A 245 11.31 -11.26 -7.74
C GLY A 245 10.38 -10.05 -7.68
N LEU A 246 10.69 -9.06 -6.83
CA LEU A 246 9.95 -7.79 -6.76
C LEU A 246 9.94 -7.07 -8.11
N ALA A 247 11.10 -6.92 -8.73
CA ALA A 247 11.22 -6.21 -10.00
C ALA A 247 10.50 -6.94 -11.15
N ALA A 248 10.61 -8.28 -11.20
CA ALA A 248 9.90 -9.09 -12.20
C ALA A 248 8.38 -8.99 -12.04
N ALA A 249 7.87 -9.03 -10.80
CA ALA A 249 6.45 -8.86 -10.51
C ALA A 249 5.96 -7.47 -10.92
N LEU A 250 6.70 -6.41 -10.57
CA LEU A 250 6.34 -5.04 -10.90
C LEU A 250 6.32 -4.81 -12.42
N ALA A 251 7.31 -5.35 -13.14
CA ALA A 251 7.35 -5.27 -14.59
C ALA A 251 6.18 -5.99 -15.25
N GLN A 252 5.77 -7.16 -14.74
CA GLN A 252 4.62 -7.90 -15.23
C GLN A 252 3.31 -7.15 -14.93
N ALA A 253 3.18 -6.58 -13.72
CA ALA A 253 2.01 -5.79 -13.35
C ALA A 253 1.86 -4.55 -14.24
N ASP A 254 2.96 -3.82 -14.48
CA ASP A 254 3.01 -2.64 -15.37
C ASP A 254 2.60 -3.00 -16.82
N ALA A 255 3.17 -4.07 -17.37
CA ALA A 255 2.86 -4.51 -18.74
C ALA A 255 1.40 -4.92 -18.94
N ASN A 256 0.76 -5.46 -17.89
CA ASN A 256 -0.63 -5.92 -17.93
C ASN A 256 -1.63 -4.93 -17.33
N LEU A 257 -1.16 -3.76 -16.87
CA LEU A 257 -1.97 -2.82 -16.08
C LEU A 257 -3.32 -2.46 -16.73
N PRO A 258 -3.41 -2.09 -18.02
CA PRO A 258 -4.70 -1.76 -18.62
C PRO A 258 -5.69 -2.95 -18.64
N ALA A 259 -5.20 -4.14 -18.98
CA ALA A 259 -6.03 -5.35 -19.05
C ALA A 259 -6.49 -5.80 -17.65
N ASN A 260 -5.58 -5.80 -16.67
CA ASN A 260 -5.88 -6.14 -15.29
C ASN A 260 -6.87 -5.15 -14.67
N THR A 261 -6.69 -3.85 -14.94
CA THR A 261 -7.61 -2.80 -14.47
C THR A 261 -9.01 -3.02 -15.02
N ALA A 262 -9.16 -3.20 -16.33
CA ALA A 262 -10.46 -3.44 -16.97
C ALA A 262 -11.14 -4.69 -16.39
N ARG A 263 -10.39 -5.77 -16.23
CA ARG A 263 -10.88 -7.02 -15.65
C ARG A 263 -11.33 -6.87 -14.20
N CYS A 264 -10.50 -6.23 -13.36
CA CYS A 264 -10.84 -6.00 -11.96
C CYS A 264 -12.06 -5.08 -11.80
N LEU A 265 -12.20 -4.06 -12.65
CA LEU A 265 -13.37 -3.18 -12.64
C LEU A 265 -14.67 -3.93 -12.93
N ASP A 266 -14.68 -4.79 -13.96
CA ASP A 266 -15.84 -5.64 -14.30
C ASP A 266 -16.22 -6.57 -13.13
N LEU A 267 -15.23 -7.28 -12.57
CA LEU A 267 -15.45 -8.17 -11.44
C LEU A 267 -15.90 -7.43 -10.18
N ARG A 268 -15.30 -6.26 -9.90
CA ARG A 268 -15.69 -5.38 -8.78
C ARG A 268 -17.14 -4.91 -8.91
N GLN A 269 -17.51 -4.42 -10.09
CA GLN A 269 -18.87 -3.97 -10.34
C GLN A 269 -19.86 -5.11 -10.09
N ARG A 270 -19.59 -6.30 -10.69
CA ARG A 270 -20.41 -7.49 -10.53
C ARG A 270 -20.60 -7.90 -9.07
N LEU A 271 -19.52 -7.90 -8.27
CA LEU A 271 -19.59 -8.20 -6.84
C LEU A 271 -20.37 -7.15 -6.07
N THR A 272 -20.05 -5.87 -6.31
CA THR A 272 -20.67 -4.74 -5.60
C THR A 272 -22.19 -4.69 -5.83
N GLU A 273 -22.66 -4.83 -7.06
CA GLU A 273 -24.08 -4.82 -7.39
C GLU A 273 -24.84 -5.93 -6.67
N ARG A 274 -24.27 -7.15 -6.62
CA ARG A 274 -24.89 -8.29 -5.92
C ARG A 274 -24.94 -8.10 -4.41
N LEU A 275 -23.88 -7.56 -3.81
CA LEU A 275 -23.81 -7.36 -2.37
C LEU A 275 -24.70 -6.18 -1.94
N LEU A 276 -24.79 -5.12 -2.73
CA LEU A 276 -25.70 -3.99 -2.44
C LEU A 276 -27.18 -4.32 -2.63
N ALA A 277 -27.52 -5.41 -3.31
CA ALA A 277 -28.88 -5.93 -3.36
C ALA A 277 -29.35 -6.55 -2.02
N ILE A 278 -28.44 -6.84 -1.10
CA ILE A 278 -28.77 -7.31 0.24
C ILE A 278 -29.26 -6.10 1.06
N PRO A 279 -30.48 -6.11 1.64
CA PRO A 279 -30.96 -4.99 2.43
C PRO A 279 -30.00 -4.64 3.60
N GLY A 280 -29.85 -3.35 3.90
CA GLY A 280 -28.97 -2.87 4.99
C GLY A 280 -27.48 -3.16 4.70
N THR A 281 -27.04 -2.96 3.45
CA THR A 281 -25.63 -2.97 3.08
C THR A 281 -25.20 -1.63 2.49
N HIS A 282 -23.96 -1.24 2.78
CA HIS A 282 -23.43 0.06 2.40
C HIS A 282 -21.99 -0.07 1.89
N LEU A 283 -21.69 0.51 0.73
CA LEU A 283 -20.32 0.60 0.21
C LEU A 283 -19.58 1.75 0.91
N ASN A 284 -18.42 1.48 1.48
CA ASN A 284 -17.58 2.48 2.14
C ASN A 284 -16.50 3.00 1.20
N GLY A 285 -16.11 4.27 1.37
CA GLY A 285 -15.14 4.96 0.53
C GLY A 285 -15.72 5.48 -0.79
N ASP A 286 -14.89 6.09 -1.62
CA ASP A 286 -15.32 6.66 -2.91
C ASP A 286 -15.71 5.54 -3.90
N ALA A 287 -16.78 5.72 -4.64
CA ALA A 287 -17.25 4.72 -5.59
C ALA A 287 -16.46 4.72 -6.91
N ALA A 288 -15.97 5.89 -7.33
CA ALA A 288 -15.27 6.11 -8.60
C ALA A 288 -13.74 6.15 -8.43
N GLN A 289 -13.25 7.01 -7.52
CA GLN A 289 -11.83 7.16 -7.22
C GLN A 289 -11.37 6.03 -6.27
N ARG A 290 -11.30 4.82 -6.83
CA ARG A 290 -11.05 3.59 -6.06
C ARG A 290 -10.12 2.64 -6.80
N LEU A 291 -9.31 1.90 -6.04
CA LEU A 291 -8.52 0.77 -6.56
C LEU A 291 -9.42 -0.20 -7.33
N PRO A 292 -8.99 -0.69 -8.51
CA PRO A 292 -9.83 -1.50 -9.38
C PRO A 292 -10.44 -2.73 -8.72
N GLY A 293 -9.70 -3.40 -7.84
CA GLY A 293 -10.13 -4.65 -7.21
C GLY A 293 -10.69 -4.52 -5.79
N ASN A 294 -10.86 -3.31 -5.23
CA ASN A 294 -11.27 -3.15 -3.83
C ASN A 294 -12.79 -3.00 -3.69
N VAL A 295 -13.36 -3.78 -2.77
CA VAL A 295 -14.76 -3.66 -2.29
C VAL A 295 -14.73 -3.66 -0.76
N ASN A 296 -15.26 -2.62 -0.13
CA ASN A 296 -15.40 -2.51 1.31
C ASN A 296 -16.87 -2.25 1.64
N ILE A 297 -17.52 -3.22 2.29
CA ILE A 297 -18.97 -3.22 2.51
C ILE A 297 -19.30 -3.46 3.97
N THR A 298 -20.18 -2.61 4.53
CA THR A 298 -20.81 -2.80 5.83
C THR A 298 -22.13 -3.57 5.66
N PHE A 299 -22.37 -4.56 6.52
CA PHE A 299 -23.57 -5.37 6.60
C PHE A 299 -24.27 -5.10 7.94
N ASP A 300 -25.28 -4.24 7.97
CA ASP A 300 -25.96 -3.86 9.21
C ASP A 300 -26.47 -5.11 9.97
N GLY A 301 -26.16 -5.15 11.27
CA GLY A 301 -26.59 -6.23 12.16
C GLY A 301 -25.79 -7.55 12.01
N VAL A 302 -24.67 -7.56 11.30
CA VAL A 302 -23.82 -8.74 11.11
C VAL A 302 -22.42 -8.46 11.63
N GLU A 303 -21.92 -9.28 12.54
CA GLU A 303 -20.54 -9.17 13.02
C GLU A 303 -19.59 -9.80 12.01
N ALA A 304 -18.65 -8.98 11.51
CA ALA A 304 -17.74 -9.40 10.42
C ALA A 304 -16.86 -10.59 10.80
N GLU A 305 -16.45 -10.74 12.06
CA GLU A 305 -15.66 -11.89 12.50
C GLU A 305 -16.41 -13.21 12.34
N THR A 306 -17.67 -13.23 12.80
CA THR A 306 -18.54 -14.41 12.65
C THR A 306 -18.79 -14.71 11.17
N LEU A 307 -18.99 -13.66 10.36
CA LEU A 307 -19.14 -13.83 8.92
C LEU A 307 -17.86 -14.39 8.27
N LEU A 308 -16.66 -13.92 8.66
CA LEU A 308 -15.38 -14.45 8.17
C LEU A 308 -15.18 -15.92 8.48
N LEU A 309 -15.59 -16.40 9.67
CA LEU A 309 -15.50 -17.81 10.02
C LEU A 309 -16.39 -18.68 9.11
N LEU A 310 -17.60 -18.22 8.80
CA LEU A 310 -18.49 -18.91 7.86
C LEU A 310 -17.96 -18.90 6.43
N LEU A 311 -17.31 -17.79 6.02
CA LEU A 311 -16.67 -17.69 4.70
C LEU A 311 -15.46 -18.62 4.58
N ASP A 312 -14.63 -18.75 5.63
CA ASP A 312 -13.48 -19.66 5.65
C ASP A 312 -13.94 -21.12 5.56
N GLU A 313 -15.01 -21.51 6.27
CA GLU A 313 -15.65 -22.82 6.14
C GLU A 313 -16.11 -23.09 4.71
N ALA A 314 -16.62 -22.05 4.00
CA ALA A 314 -17.00 -22.10 2.60
C ALA A 314 -15.79 -21.93 1.63
N ARG A 315 -14.54 -21.89 2.16
CA ARG A 315 -13.29 -21.68 1.40
C ARG A 315 -13.23 -20.37 0.64
N ILE A 316 -13.74 -19.30 1.23
CA ILE A 316 -13.64 -17.92 0.73
C ILE A 316 -12.79 -17.11 1.69
N CYS A 317 -11.66 -16.58 1.22
CA CYS A 317 -10.76 -15.74 2.01
C CYS A 317 -11.14 -14.28 1.84
N ALA A 318 -11.39 -13.57 2.94
CA ALA A 318 -11.71 -12.15 3.01
C ALA A 318 -11.12 -11.54 4.29
N SER A 319 -11.31 -10.25 4.53
CA SER A 319 -10.80 -9.55 5.72
C SER A 319 -11.86 -8.61 6.31
N ALA A 320 -11.77 -8.34 7.62
CA ALA A 320 -12.58 -7.35 8.34
C ALA A 320 -11.87 -5.98 8.48
N GLY A 321 -11.19 -5.52 7.44
CA GLY A 321 -10.51 -4.21 7.47
C GLY A 321 -9.15 -4.25 8.20
N SER A 322 -9.13 -4.23 9.52
CA SER A 322 -7.88 -4.25 10.30
C SER A 322 -7.39 -5.67 10.58
N ALA A 323 -6.72 -6.30 9.62
CA ALA A 323 -6.16 -7.66 9.76
C ALA A 323 -4.93 -7.76 10.71
N CYS A 324 -4.52 -6.67 11.37
CA CYS A 324 -3.22 -6.60 12.06
C CYS A 324 -3.26 -6.61 13.59
N SER A 325 -4.43 -6.74 14.23
CA SER A 325 -4.51 -6.81 15.70
C SER A 325 -4.75 -8.24 16.16
N ALA A 326 -3.67 -8.93 16.56
CA ALA A 326 -3.75 -10.24 17.21
C ALA A 326 -4.38 -10.05 18.61
N GLY A 327 -5.65 -10.42 18.76
CA GLY A 327 -6.20 -10.70 20.09
C GLY A 327 -7.36 -9.86 20.63
N ALA A 328 -7.72 -8.74 20.05
CA ALA A 328 -8.99 -8.03 20.29
C ALA A 328 -9.30 -7.16 19.06
N VAL A 329 -10.47 -7.38 18.46
CA VAL A 329 -10.84 -6.61 17.26
C VAL A 329 -11.30 -5.23 17.67
N GLU A 330 -10.34 -4.31 17.73
CA GLU A 330 -10.67 -2.90 17.74
C GLU A 330 -11.29 -2.52 16.40
N PRO A 331 -12.34 -1.65 16.40
CA PRO A 331 -12.91 -1.17 15.16
C PRO A 331 -11.85 -0.42 14.34
N SER A 332 -11.87 -0.61 13.01
CA SER A 332 -10.92 0.05 12.10
C SER A 332 -10.90 1.56 12.30
N HIS A 333 -9.71 2.10 12.57
CA HIS A 333 -9.51 3.56 12.69
C HIS A 333 -9.86 4.28 11.37
N VAL A 334 -9.68 3.62 10.22
CA VAL A 334 -10.07 4.16 8.91
C VAL A 334 -11.58 4.35 8.84
N LEU A 335 -12.36 3.32 9.17
CA LEU A 335 -13.83 3.37 9.12
C LEU A 335 -14.39 4.37 10.14
N LEU A 336 -13.79 4.44 11.35
CA LEU A 336 -14.17 5.45 12.34
C LEU A 336 -13.87 6.87 11.84
N ALA A 337 -12.75 7.09 11.16
CA ALA A 337 -12.40 8.37 10.58
C ALA A 337 -13.36 8.81 9.45
N LEU A 338 -14.02 7.86 8.76
CA LEU A 338 -15.06 8.14 7.79
C LEU A 338 -16.40 8.53 8.46
N GLY A 339 -16.52 8.40 9.79
CA GLY A 339 -17.73 8.68 10.54
C GLY A 339 -18.64 7.47 10.79
N LEU A 340 -18.18 6.24 10.49
CA LEU A 340 -18.93 5.04 10.87
C LEU A 340 -18.92 4.87 12.39
N THR A 341 -20.01 4.36 12.92
CA THR A 341 -20.06 3.95 14.33
C THR A 341 -19.19 2.72 14.57
N PRO A 342 -18.72 2.47 15.82
CA PRO A 342 -17.97 1.26 16.14
C PRO A 342 -18.70 -0.04 15.76
N ALA A 343 -20.03 -0.07 15.87
CA ALA A 343 -20.85 -1.21 15.46
C ALA A 343 -20.78 -1.43 13.94
N GLN A 344 -20.93 -0.38 13.15
CA GLN A 344 -20.81 -0.46 11.69
C GLN A 344 -19.40 -0.86 11.25
N ALA A 345 -18.38 -0.30 11.88
CA ALA A 345 -16.99 -0.66 11.58
C ALA A 345 -16.73 -2.17 11.84
N LYS A 346 -17.30 -2.74 12.91
CA LYS A 346 -17.24 -4.18 13.21
C LYS A 346 -18.12 -5.05 12.30
N SER A 347 -19.04 -4.44 11.57
CA SER A 347 -19.93 -5.11 10.61
C SER A 347 -19.44 -5.00 9.16
N THR A 348 -18.15 -4.69 8.94
CA THR A 348 -17.61 -4.36 7.63
C THR A 348 -16.64 -5.42 7.14
N LEU A 349 -16.84 -5.89 5.90
CA LEU A 349 -15.90 -6.74 5.18
C LEU A 349 -15.11 -5.94 4.14
N ARG A 350 -13.84 -6.28 4.02
CA ARG A 350 -13.02 -5.92 2.86
C ARG A 350 -12.85 -7.15 1.98
N LEU A 351 -13.18 -6.99 0.70
CA LEU A 351 -13.03 -7.99 -0.35
C LEU A 351 -12.12 -7.37 -1.42
N THR A 352 -10.97 -7.98 -1.67
CA THR A 352 -10.02 -7.46 -2.65
C THR A 352 -9.69 -8.49 -3.71
N LEU A 353 -10.16 -8.18 -4.92
CA LEU A 353 -10.09 -9.02 -6.10
C LEU A 353 -8.75 -8.86 -6.83
N ASP A 354 -8.45 -9.85 -7.63
CA ASP A 354 -7.36 -9.87 -8.58
C ASP A 354 -7.88 -10.19 -10.00
N ALA A 355 -7.13 -9.82 -11.03
CA ALA A 355 -7.49 -10.13 -12.41
C ALA A 355 -7.54 -11.66 -12.70
N ALA A 356 -6.92 -12.48 -11.87
CA ALA A 356 -6.98 -13.94 -11.94
C ALA A 356 -8.30 -14.52 -11.44
N ASN A 357 -9.11 -13.76 -10.69
CA ASN A 357 -10.42 -14.20 -10.27
C ASN A 357 -11.35 -14.38 -11.49
N THR A 358 -12.26 -15.36 -11.40
CA THR A 358 -13.27 -15.60 -12.45
C THR A 358 -14.62 -15.00 -12.07
N ALA A 359 -15.44 -14.73 -13.07
CA ALA A 359 -16.82 -14.28 -12.85
C ALA A 359 -17.64 -15.29 -12.03
N GLU A 360 -17.39 -16.59 -12.23
CA GLU A 360 -18.03 -17.67 -11.46
C GLU A 360 -17.60 -17.68 -10.00
N GLU A 361 -16.32 -17.40 -9.71
CA GLU A 361 -15.83 -17.23 -8.32
C GLU A 361 -16.54 -16.05 -7.65
N ILE A 362 -16.71 -14.93 -8.35
CA ILE A 362 -17.39 -13.74 -7.83
C ILE A 362 -18.87 -14.01 -7.58
N ASP A 363 -19.56 -14.72 -8.50
CA ASP A 363 -20.96 -15.10 -8.32
C ASP A 363 -21.15 -16.04 -7.13
N THR A 364 -20.26 -17.01 -7.02
CA THR A 364 -20.24 -17.98 -5.90
C THR A 364 -20.02 -17.24 -4.59
N ALA A 365 -19.02 -16.37 -4.52
CA ALA A 365 -18.71 -15.59 -3.32
C ALA A 365 -19.90 -14.70 -2.91
N ALA A 366 -20.50 -13.99 -3.85
CA ALA A 366 -21.68 -13.15 -3.57
C ALA A 366 -22.87 -13.97 -3.05
N ALA A 367 -23.16 -15.13 -3.63
CA ALA A 367 -24.24 -16.02 -3.20
C ALA A 367 -23.98 -16.54 -1.77
N VAL A 368 -22.75 -17.01 -1.49
CA VAL A 368 -22.37 -17.51 -0.15
C VAL A 368 -22.44 -16.39 0.89
N ILE A 369 -21.91 -15.19 0.58
CA ILE A 369 -21.98 -14.03 1.49
C ILE A 369 -23.46 -13.70 1.78
N THR A 370 -24.32 -13.66 0.76
CA THR A 370 -25.75 -13.40 0.92
C THR A 370 -26.41 -14.41 1.87
N ALA A 371 -26.17 -15.71 1.67
CA ALA A 371 -26.72 -16.75 2.53
C ALA A 371 -26.21 -16.67 3.97
N CYS A 372 -24.92 -16.39 4.17
CA CYS A 372 -24.32 -16.21 5.50
C CYS A 372 -24.91 -14.99 6.22
N VAL A 373 -25.03 -13.85 5.53
CA VAL A 373 -25.63 -12.63 6.09
C VAL A 373 -27.07 -12.89 6.52
N GLN A 374 -27.87 -13.54 5.67
CA GLN A 374 -29.26 -13.90 6.02
C GLN A 374 -29.30 -14.81 7.24
N ARG A 375 -28.51 -15.88 7.26
CA ARG A 375 -28.42 -16.83 8.38
C ARG A 375 -28.08 -16.13 9.70
N LEU A 376 -27.13 -15.21 9.70
CA LEU A 376 -26.70 -14.47 10.89
C LEU A 376 -27.79 -13.51 11.39
N ARG A 377 -28.52 -12.85 10.48
CA ARG A 377 -29.65 -11.96 10.81
C ARG A 377 -30.84 -12.71 11.35
N ASP A 378 -31.12 -13.91 10.86
CA ASP A 378 -32.21 -14.77 11.32
C ASP A 378 -31.91 -15.40 12.70
N GLY A 379 -30.72 -15.17 13.26
CA GLY A 379 -30.32 -15.70 14.59
C GLY A 379 -30.03 -17.19 14.60
N VAL A 380 -29.86 -17.83 13.46
CA VAL A 380 -29.43 -19.22 13.35
C VAL A 380 -27.91 -19.26 13.53
N ARG A 381 -27.47 -19.64 14.72
CA ARG A 381 -26.06 -19.82 15.09
C ARG A 381 -25.48 -21.12 14.56
#